data_8a5c5fad72d52249771c8822e6de3427
#
_entry.id   8a5c5fad72d52249771c8822e6de3427
#
_cell.length_a   1.000
_cell.length_b   1.000
_cell.length_c   1.000
_cell.angle_alpha   90.00
_cell.angle_beta   90.00
_cell.angle_gamma   90.00
#
_symmetry.space_group_name_H-M   'P 1'
#
loop_
_entity.id
_entity.type
_entity.pdbx_description
1 polymer ?
#
loop_
_entity_poly.entity_id
_entity_poly.type
_entity_poly.pdbx_seq_one_letter_code
_entity_poly.pdbx_strand_id
1 'polypeptide(L)'
;MKTALRIGFASVFASFLAASTAFAAEPAIPDIAAKAFKVGDLDLVSLHDTQFVLPNDAKVFGLDAGVEAVTTVLRDAGAPTDKITLSVDALLVKDGSRLILIDTGVGPKGGKLIDSLKYAGVTPDQITDVLISHGHGDHIGGLINADGTPAFQNAKVRMTAAEWEAIKSGGQADAIVAAITPQVETFAPGAQISPSIKSVEVKGHTPGHTAYEITSGKKTLLAIGDSAHSSIISLARPEWFIAFDGDKPIARDSRKELLSELAKSGQLIFSPHFPYPGIGTVKAKGDGFVWAPALKP
;
A
#
# COMPACT_ATOMS: atom_id res chain seq x y z
N MET A 1 75.13 -25.18 32.74
CA MET A 1 73.72 -25.54 32.93
C MET A 1 72.89 -24.37 32.50
N LYS A 2 72.25 -24.45 31.31
CA LYS A 2 71.38 -23.42 30.78
C LYS A 2 69.99 -24.00 30.71
N THR A 3 69.06 -23.54 31.56
CA THR A 3 67.63 -23.97 31.60
C THR A 3 66.83 -23.20 30.57
N ALA A 4 66.27 -23.83 29.64
CA ALA A 4 65.38 -23.25 28.60
C ALA A 4 63.92 -23.24 29.09
N LEU A 5 63.33 -22.06 29.20
CA LEU A 5 61.91 -21.85 29.53
C LEU A 5 61.07 -21.99 28.26
N ARG A 6 60.17 -23.01 28.19
CA ARG A 6 59.20 -23.17 27.12
C ARG A 6 57.92 -22.39 27.47
N ILE A 7 57.62 -21.36 26.69
CA ILE A 7 56.32 -20.66 26.75
C ILE A 7 55.34 -21.38 25.80
N GLY A 8 54.31 -21.97 26.39
CA GLY A 8 53.23 -22.56 25.63
C GLY A 8 52.19 -21.48 25.26
N PHE A 9 51.93 -21.33 23.95
CA PHE A 9 50.82 -20.51 23.45
C PHE A 9 49.54 -21.36 23.49
N ALA A 10 48.60 -20.97 24.34
CA ALA A 10 47.23 -21.49 24.32
C ALA A 10 46.40 -20.70 23.32
N SER A 11 46.04 -21.32 22.20
CA SER A 11 45.11 -20.75 21.21
C SER A 11 43.67 -20.88 21.71
N VAL A 12 43.05 -19.77 22.08
CA VAL A 12 41.62 -19.72 22.38
C VAL A 12 40.86 -19.60 21.08
N PHE A 13 40.23 -20.69 20.66
CA PHE A 13 39.23 -20.66 19.57
C PHE A 13 37.92 -20.10 20.11
N ALA A 14 37.62 -18.84 19.78
CA ALA A 14 36.31 -18.27 20.02
C ALA A 14 35.36 -18.78 18.93
N SER A 15 34.48 -19.72 19.29
CA SER A 15 33.37 -20.16 18.41
C SER A 15 32.30 -19.10 18.40
N PHE A 16 32.20 -18.36 17.29
CA PHE A 16 31.04 -17.52 17.02
C PHE A 16 29.85 -18.41 16.67
N LEU A 17 28.93 -18.63 17.60
CA LEU A 17 27.60 -19.13 17.30
C LEU A 17 26.83 -18.01 16.57
N ALA A 18 26.66 -18.16 15.26
CA ALA A 18 25.71 -17.38 14.49
C ALA A 18 24.30 -17.81 14.92
N ALA A 19 23.66 -17.01 15.74
CA ALA A 19 22.23 -17.18 16.03
C ALA A 19 21.46 -16.85 14.75
N SER A 20 21.01 -17.88 14.02
CA SER A 20 20.02 -17.75 12.97
C SER A 20 18.70 -17.33 13.65
N THR A 21 18.35 -16.07 13.56
CA THR A 21 16.99 -15.62 13.87
C THR A 21 16.08 -16.21 12.79
N ALA A 22 15.44 -17.36 13.09
CA ALA A 22 14.34 -17.84 12.30
C ALA A 22 13.26 -16.74 12.32
N PHE A 23 13.01 -16.11 11.17
CA PHE A 23 11.84 -15.27 11.02
C PHE A 23 10.62 -16.15 11.24
N ALA A 24 9.86 -15.85 12.29
CA ALA A 24 8.55 -16.47 12.47
C ALA A 24 7.71 -16.13 11.23
N ALA A 25 7.06 -17.14 10.64
CA ALA A 25 6.11 -16.90 9.55
C ALA A 25 5.10 -15.85 10.03
N GLU A 26 4.86 -14.83 9.18
CA GLU A 26 3.83 -13.85 9.50
C GLU A 26 2.50 -14.59 9.75
N PRO A 27 1.72 -14.19 10.77
CA PRO A 27 0.43 -14.81 11.02
C PRO A 27 -0.46 -14.66 9.77
N ALA A 28 -1.17 -15.72 9.43
CA ALA A 28 -2.10 -15.68 8.30
C ALA A 28 -3.14 -14.59 8.55
N ILE A 29 -3.35 -13.72 7.56
CA ILE A 29 -4.39 -12.67 7.61
C ILE A 29 -5.74 -13.38 7.45
N PRO A 30 -6.72 -13.16 8.34
CA PRO A 30 -8.09 -13.64 8.11
C PRO A 30 -8.67 -13.04 6.84
N ASP A 31 -9.48 -13.78 6.09
CA ASP A 31 -10.15 -13.29 4.87
C ASP A 31 -10.99 -12.02 5.12
N ILE A 32 -11.55 -11.91 6.34
CA ILE A 32 -12.29 -10.73 6.80
C ILE A 32 -11.52 -10.14 7.96
N ALA A 33 -11.00 -8.94 7.80
CA ALA A 33 -10.24 -8.26 8.84
C ALA A 33 -10.41 -6.73 8.79
N ALA A 34 -10.47 -6.13 9.99
CA ALA A 34 -10.52 -4.69 10.17
C ALA A 34 -9.63 -4.30 11.35
N LYS A 35 -8.67 -3.41 11.12
CA LYS A 35 -7.72 -2.93 12.13
C LYS A 35 -7.96 -1.47 12.43
N ALA A 36 -8.54 -1.18 13.59
CA ALA A 36 -8.74 0.19 14.06
C ALA A 36 -7.46 0.81 14.63
N PHE A 37 -7.25 2.09 14.37
CA PHE A 37 -6.15 2.89 14.90
C PHE A 37 -6.52 4.39 14.89
N LYS A 38 -5.61 5.25 15.36
CA LYS A 38 -5.85 6.70 15.41
C LYS A 38 -4.75 7.50 14.72
N VAL A 39 -5.17 8.62 14.12
CA VAL A 39 -4.29 9.70 13.68
C VAL A 39 -4.74 10.97 14.39
N GLY A 40 -4.00 11.40 15.44
CA GLY A 40 -4.50 12.44 16.34
C GLY A 40 -5.83 12.03 16.98
N ASP A 41 -6.87 12.83 16.76
CA ASP A 41 -8.22 12.58 17.27
C ASP A 41 -9.11 11.79 16.30
N LEU A 42 -8.68 11.59 15.06
CA LEU A 42 -9.42 10.82 14.07
C LEU A 42 -9.33 9.32 14.32
N ASP A 43 -10.47 8.64 14.16
CA ASP A 43 -10.55 7.18 14.12
C ASP A 43 -10.44 6.69 12.69
N LEU A 44 -9.52 5.77 12.44
CA LEU A 44 -9.28 5.14 11.15
C LEU A 44 -9.38 3.62 11.29
N VAL A 45 -9.72 2.95 10.17
CA VAL A 45 -9.75 1.48 10.10
C VAL A 45 -9.15 1.04 8.79
N SER A 46 -8.08 0.24 8.85
CA SER A 46 -7.61 -0.52 7.69
C SER A 46 -8.51 -1.73 7.50
N LEU A 47 -9.04 -1.90 6.31
CA LEU A 47 -10.01 -2.94 5.94
C LEU A 47 -9.34 -3.87 4.93
N HIS A 48 -9.24 -5.17 5.26
CA HIS A 48 -8.71 -6.16 4.34
C HIS A 48 -9.75 -6.56 3.29
N ASP A 49 -9.35 -6.59 2.03
CA ASP A 49 -10.19 -7.04 0.91
C ASP A 49 -9.76 -8.44 0.43
N THR A 50 -8.51 -8.57 0.02
CA THR A 50 -7.93 -9.82 -0.50
C THR A 50 -6.40 -9.72 -0.54
N GLN A 51 -5.75 -10.73 -1.13
CA GLN A 51 -4.32 -10.66 -1.43
C GLN A 51 -4.03 -11.27 -2.81
N PHE A 52 -3.04 -10.71 -3.49
CA PHE A 52 -2.49 -11.28 -4.72
C PHE A 52 -1.20 -12.04 -4.41
N VAL A 53 -1.05 -13.20 -5.03
CA VAL A 53 0.20 -13.97 -4.99
C VAL A 53 0.72 -14.08 -6.42
N LEU A 54 1.78 -13.35 -6.70
CA LEU A 54 2.40 -13.24 -8.02
C LEU A 54 3.65 -14.11 -8.08
N PRO A 55 3.95 -14.79 -9.20
CA PRO A 55 5.24 -15.48 -9.37
C PRO A 55 6.37 -14.45 -9.47
N ASN A 56 7.55 -14.79 -8.97
CA ASN A 56 8.76 -14.01 -9.22
C ASN A 56 9.36 -14.41 -10.59
N ASP A 57 8.83 -13.84 -11.66
CA ASP A 57 9.25 -14.11 -13.04
C ASP A 57 9.71 -12.83 -13.79
N ALA A 58 9.93 -11.74 -13.04
CA ALA A 58 10.29 -10.41 -13.52
C ALA A 58 9.31 -9.79 -14.53
N LYS A 59 8.06 -10.29 -14.62
CA LYS A 59 7.04 -9.68 -15.47
C LYS A 59 6.27 -8.55 -14.79
N VAL A 60 6.37 -8.44 -13.47
CA VAL A 60 5.72 -7.36 -12.70
C VAL A 60 6.76 -6.46 -12.05
N PHE A 61 7.69 -7.01 -11.29
CA PHE A 61 8.72 -6.24 -10.59
C PHE A 61 10.09 -6.46 -11.21
N GLY A 62 10.88 -5.39 -11.30
CA GLY A 62 12.24 -5.48 -11.83
C GLY A 62 12.29 -5.80 -13.31
N LEU A 63 11.39 -5.20 -14.11
CA LEU A 63 11.33 -5.40 -15.58
C LEU A 63 12.68 -5.12 -16.27
N ASP A 64 13.44 -4.18 -15.72
CA ASP A 64 14.75 -3.74 -16.16
C ASP A 64 15.94 -4.38 -15.41
N ALA A 65 15.65 -5.15 -14.35
CA ALA A 65 16.67 -5.80 -13.49
C ALA A 65 16.75 -7.32 -13.66
N GLY A 66 15.62 -7.97 -13.96
CA GLY A 66 15.52 -9.41 -14.17
C GLY A 66 15.30 -10.21 -12.88
N VAL A 67 14.91 -11.49 -13.05
CA VAL A 67 14.45 -12.37 -11.96
C VAL A 67 15.52 -12.62 -10.88
N GLU A 68 16.79 -12.76 -11.27
CA GLU A 68 17.88 -13.02 -10.33
C GLU A 68 18.12 -11.84 -9.37
N ALA A 69 17.99 -10.61 -9.87
CA ALA A 69 18.12 -9.42 -9.05
C ALA A 69 16.95 -9.32 -8.04
N VAL A 70 15.72 -9.57 -8.49
CA VAL A 70 14.53 -9.62 -7.61
C VAL A 70 14.67 -10.74 -6.58
N THR A 71 15.10 -11.94 -7.00
CA THR A 71 15.37 -13.09 -6.09
C THR A 71 16.36 -12.71 -4.99
N THR A 72 17.41 -11.98 -5.34
CA THR A 72 18.42 -11.53 -4.36
C THR A 72 17.81 -10.58 -3.33
N VAL A 73 17.02 -9.59 -3.77
CA VAL A 73 16.34 -8.64 -2.87
C VAL A 73 15.37 -9.37 -1.91
N LEU A 74 14.60 -10.31 -2.43
CA LEU A 74 13.68 -11.12 -1.60
C LEU A 74 14.44 -11.97 -0.58
N ARG A 75 15.52 -12.63 -1.00
CA ARG A 75 16.38 -13.44 -0.11
C ARG A 75 17.00 -12.61 1.00
N ASP A 76 17.55 -11.44 0.67
CA ASP A 76 18.19 -10.53 1.63
C ASP A 76 17.19 -9.97 2.65
N ALA A 77 15.91 -9.93 2.29
CA ALA A 77 14.80 -9.58 3.17
C ALA A 77 14.25 -10.78 3.97
N GLY A 78 14.74 -12.01 3.72
CA GLY A 78 14.23 -13.24 4.36
C GLY A 78 12.85 -13.67 3.85
N ALA A 79 12.42 -13.18 2.68
CA ALA A 79 11.13 -13.49 2.08
C ALA A 79 11.21 -14.72 1.14
N PRO A 80 10.06 -15.35 0.82
CA PRO A 80 9.97 -16.34 -0.26
C PRO A 80 10.53 -15.76 -1.56
N THR A 81 11.34 -16.54 -2.27
CA THR A 81 12.01 -16.06 -3.49
C THR A 81 11.29 -16.45 -4.78
N ASP A 82 10.31 -17.32 -4.70
CA ASP A 82 9.50 -17.84 -5.80
C ASP A 82 8.21 -17.05 -6.07
N LYS A 83 7.79 -16.26 -5.09
CA LYS A 83 6.53 -15.51 -5.13
C LYS A 83 6.61 -14.18 -4.40
N ILE A 84 5.72 -13.28 -4.78
CA ILE A 84 5.54 -11.95 -4.20
C ILE A 84 4.08 -11.83 -3.77
N THR A 85 3.83 -11.57 -2.49
CA THR A 85 2.48 -11.37 -1.97
C THR A 85 2.23 -9.89 -1.79
N LEU A 86 1.08 -9.42 -2.32
CA LEU A 86 0.58 -8.06 -2.17
C LEU A 86 -0.76 -8.14 -1.47
N SER A 87 -0.95 -7.39 -0.38
CA SER A 87 -2.27 -7.19 0.21
C SER A 87 -3.12 -6.34 -0.73
N VAL A 88 -4.43 -6.39 -0.57
CA VAL A 88 -5.36 -5.41 -1.14
C VAL A 88 -6.21 -4.92 0.01
N ASP A 89 -5.96 -3.69 0.43
CA ASP A 89 -6.57 -3.10 1.61
C ASP A 89 -7.18 -1.73 1.26
N ALA A 90 -8.26 -1.35 1.94
CA ALA A 90 -8.85 -0.03 1.87
C ALA A 90 -8.78 0.67 3.23
N LEU A 91 -8.89 2.01 3.23
CA LEU A 91 -8.81 2.79 4.45
C LEU A 91 -10.11 3.54 4.72
N LEU A 92 -10.75 3.25 5.85
CA LEU A 92 -11.90 4.00 6.36
C LEU A 92 -11.42 5.11 7.30
N VAL A 93 -11.90 6.34 7.08
CA VAL A 93 -11.64 7.51 7.93
C VAL A 93 -12.97 8.04 8.48
N LYS A 94 -13.06 8.18 9.81
CA LYS A 94 -14.19 8.82 10.48
C LYS A 94 -13.85 10.29 10.74
N ASP A 95 -14.40 11.20 9.93
CA ASP A 95 -14.14 12.64 9.98
C ASP A 95 -15.42 13.38 10.38
N GLY A 96 -15.63 13.51 11.67
CA GLY A 96 -16.86 14.08 12.23
C GLY A 96 -18.10 13.21 11.90
N SER A 97 -19.06 13.78 11.17
CA SER A 97 -20.23 13.04 10.68
C SER A 97 -19.99 12.30 9.36
N ARG A 98 -18.80 12.45 8.75
CA ARG A 98 -18.46 11.81 7.47
C ARG A 98 -17.79 10.47 7.72
N LEU A 99 -18.18 9.47 6.95
CA LEU A 99 -17.51 8.18 6.82
C LEU A 99 -16.91 8.12 5.41
N ILE A 100 -15.60 8.27 5.35
CA ILE A 100 -14.85 8.41 4.09
C ILE A 100 -14.07 7.13 3.85
N LEU A 101 -14.32 6.47 2.74
CA LEU A 101 -13.60 5.25 2.32
C LEU A 101 -12.59 5.62 1.23
N ILE A 102 -11.34 5.24 1.40
CA ILE A 102 -10.27 5.39 0.39
C ILE A 102 -10.07 4.04 -0.28
N ASP A 103 -10.38 3.97 -1.58
CA ASP A 103 -10.43 2.81 -2.45
C ASP A 103 -11.48 1.76 -2.05
N THR A 104 -11.76 0.81 -2.94
CA THR A 104 -12.88 -0.11 -2.78
C THR A 104 -12.56 -1.58 -3.06
N GLY A 105 -11.28 -1.94 -3.21
CA GLY A 105 -10.87 -3.32 -3.46
C GLY A 105 -11.26 -3.86 -4.82
N VAL A 106 -11.12 -5.20 -4.98
CA VAL A 106 -11.38 -5.90 -6.26
C VAL A 106 -12.88 -6.13 -6.53
N GLY A 107 -13.73 -5.90 -5.52
CA GLY A 107 -15.18 -6.04 -5.65
C GLY A 107 -15.71 -7.48 -5.50
N PRO A 108 -16.95 -7.72 -5.93
CA PRO A 108 -17.72 -8.90 -5.52
C PRO A 108 -17.20 -10.23 -6.07
N LYS A 109 -16.30 -10.22 -7.04
CA LYS A 109 -15.76 -11.45 -7.66
C LYS A 109 -14.54 -12.05 -6.94
N GLY A 110 -14.16 -11.52 -5.79
CA GLY A 110 -12.99 -12.05 -5.06
C GLY A 110 -12.64 -11.27 -3.79
N GLY A 111 -13.18 -10.06 -3.64
CA GLY A 111 -12.93 -9.20 -2.49
C GLY A 111 -13.85 -9.49 -1.31
N LYS A 112 -13.39 -9.09 -0.12
CA LYS A 112 -14.10 -9.19 1.16
C LYS A 112 -14.27 -7.83 1.83
N LEU A 113 -14.00 -6.73 1.12
CA LEU A 113 -14.05 -5.38 1.69
C LEU A 113 -15.39 -5.07 2.37
N ILE A 114 -16.51 -5.42 1.74
CA ILE A 114 -17.85 -5.18 2.31
C ILE A 114 -18.05 -5.96 3.61
N ASP A 115 -17.53 -7.17 3.70
CA ASP A 115 -17.60 -7.99 4.91
C ASP A 115 -16.66 -7.41 5.99
N SER A 116 -15.45 -6.96 5.63
CA SER A 116 -14.51 -6.28 6.53
C SER A 116 -15.07 -4.94 7.02
N LEU A 117 -15.77 -4.19 6.18
CA LEU A 117 -16.47 -2.96 6.55
C LEU A 117 -17.57 -3.23 7.59
N LYS A 118 -18.39 -4.25 7.34
CA LYS A 118 -19.42 -4.68 8.32
C LYS A 118 -18.80 -5.18 9.62
N TYR A 119 -17.69 -5.90 9.54
CA TYR A 119 -16.94 -6.35 10.73
C TYR A 119 -16.41 -5.15 11.54
N ALA A 120 -16.09 -4.03 10.90
CA ALA A 120 -15.77 -2.76 11.54
C ALA A 120 -17.00 -2.01 12.08
N GLY A 121 -18.21 -2.58 11.97
CA GLY A 121 -19.46 -2.00 12.43
C GLY A 121 -20.02 -0.90 11.53
N VAL A 122 -19.63 -0.86 10.25
CA VAL A 122 -20.11 0.12 9.26
C VAL A 122 -20.74 -0.61 8.07
N THR A 123 -21.87 -0.11 7.60
CA THR A 123 -22.54 -0.62 6.40
C THR A 123 -22.28 0.28 5.20
N PRO A 124 -22.33 -0.24 3.96
CA PRO A 124 -22.04 0.55 2.74
C PRO A 124 -22.93 1.80 2.59
N ASP A 125 -24.17 1.76 3.03
CA ASP A 125 -25.12 2.89 2.99
C ASP A 125 -24.77 4.02 3.94
N GLN A 126 -23.91 3.78 4.93
CA GLN A 126 -23.40 4.80 5.85
C GLN A 126 -22.21 5.56 5.29
N ILE A 127 -21.54 5.06 4.25
CA ILE A 127 -20.42 5.74 3.62
C ILE A 127 -20.92 7.01 2.93
N THR A 128 -20.32 8.14 3.27
CA THR A 128 -20.69 9.46 2.73
C THR A 128 -19.84 9.86 1.54
N ASP A 129 -18.61 9.40 1.51
CA ASP A 129 -17.64 9.70 0.44
C ASP A 129 -16.77 8.48 0.16
N VAL A 130 -16.52 8.21 -1.11
CA VAL A 130 -15.49 7.27 -1.56
C VAL A 130 -14.44 8.08 -2.30
N LEU A 131 -13.21 8.04 -1.84
CA LEU A 131 -12.07 8.67 -2.49
C LEU A 131 -11.31 7.59 -3.26
N ILE A 132 -11.14 7.79 -4.56
CA ILE A 132 -10.42 6.86 -5.42
C ILE A 132 -9.01 7.39 -5.64
N SER A 133 -8.01 6.57 -5.32
CA SER A 133 -6.61 6.89 -5.60
C SER A 133 -6.33 6.83 -7.08
N HIS A 134 -6.83 5.78 -7.77
CA HIS A 134 -6.69 5.59 -9.21
C HIS A 134 -7.64 4.48 -9.74
N GLY A 135 -7.68 4.31 -11.06
CA GLY A 135 -8.69 3.51 -11.77
C GLY A 135 -8.37 2.04 -11.99
N HIS A 136 -7.37 1.44 -11.35
CA HIS A 136 -7.14 0.01 -11.46
C HIS A 136 -8.23 -0.80 -10.76
N GLY A 137 -8.44 -2.04 -11.23
CA GLY A 137 -9.59 -2.85 -10.85
C GLY A 137 -9.64 -3.23 -9.36
N ASP A 138 -8.52 -3.27 -8.69
CA ASP A 138 -8.40 -3.55 -7.26
C ASP A 138 -8.55 -2.31 -6.37
N HIS A 139 -8.80 -1.14 -6.97
CA HIS A 139 -9.15 0.10 -6.26
C HIS A 139 -10.60 0.53 -6.54
N ILE A 140 -11.12 0.22 -7.72
CA ILE A 140 -12.48 0.63 -8.12
C ILE A 140 -13.47 -0.53 -8.23
N GLY A 141 -13.02 -1.79 -8.15
CA GLY A 141 -13.87 -2.96 -8.39
C GLY A 141 -15.05 -3.08 -7.44
N GLY A 142 -14.87 -2.63 -6.19
CA GLY A 142 -15.94 -2.63 -5.18
C GLY A 142 -16.92 -1.47 -5.26
N LEU A 143 -16.81 -0.56 -6.23
CA LEU A 143 -17.80 0.51 -6.46
C LEU A 143 -19.17 -0.01 -6.88
N ILE A 144 -19.23 -1.24 -7.41
CA ILE A 144 -20.49 -1.88 -7.81
C ILE A 144 -20.69 -3.23 -7.15
N ASN A 145 -21.95 -3.58 -6.92
CA ASN A 145 -22.37 -4.90 -6.48
C ASN A 145 -22.31 -5.91 -7.64
N ALA A 146 -22.52 -7.20 -7.34
CA ALA A 146 -22.53 -8.27 -8.33
C ALA A 146 -23.64 -8.11 -9.40
N ASP A 147 -24.71 -7.41 -9.08
CA ASP A 147 -25.82 -7.08 -9.99
C ASP A 147 -25.59 -5.81 -10.81
N GLY A 148 -24.43 -5.15 -10.64
CA GLY A 148 -24.06 -3.92 -11.34
C GLY A 148 -24.60 -2.64 -10.73
N THR A 149 -25.32 -2.70 -9.60
CA THR A 149 -25.79 -1.50 -8.90
C THR A 149 -24.66 -0.86 -8.08
N PRO A 150 -24.68 0.47 -7.80
CA PRO A 150 -23.69 1.11 -6.93
C PRO A 150 -23.67 0.47 -5.55
N ALA A 151 -22.48 0.11 -5.07
CA ALA A 151 -22.31 -0.50 -3.74
C ALA A 151 -22.48 0.52 -2.61
N PHE A 152 -22.10 1.79 -2.85
CA PHE A 152 -22.15 2.89 -1.88
C PHE A 152 -23.17 3.93 -2.34
N GLN A 153 -24.45 3.59 -2.21
CA GLN A 153 -25.55 4.34 -2.84
C GLN A 153 -25.67 5.81 -2.36
N ASN A 154 -25.26 6.10 -1.12
CA ASN A 154 -25.36 7.42 -0.53
C ASN A 154 -24.05 8.23 -0.64
N ALA A 155 -22.98 7.61 -1.16
CA ALA A 155 -21.68 8.23 -1.22
C ALA A 155 -21.50 9.11 -2.46
N LYS A 156 -20.70 10.18 -2.31
CA LYS A 156 -20.05 10.85 -3.42
C LYS A 156 -18.77 10.11 -3.76
N VAL A 157 -18.57 9.78 -5.03
CA VAL A 157 -17.34 9.15 -5.51
C VAL A 157 -16.42 10.24 -6.05
N ARG A 158 -15.24 10.39 -5.45
CA ARG A 158 -14.35 11.53 -5.72
C ARG A 158 -12.97 11.06 -6.21
N MET A 159 -12.52 11.68 -7.29
CA MET A 159 -11.20 11.46 -7.88
C MET A 159 -10.77 12.68 -8.68
N THR A 160 -9.54 12.72 -9.16
CA THR A 160 -9.12 13.79 -10.08
C THR A 160 -9.86 13.70 -11.41
N ALA A 161 -10.01 14.84 -12.09
CA ALA A 161 -10.65 14.86 -13.42
C ALA A 161 -9.84 14.01 -14.42
N ALA A 162 -8.51 14.03 -14.35
CA ALA A 162 -7.65 13.24 -15.22
C ALA A 162 -7.86 11.72 -15.02
N GLU A 163 -8.04 11.28 -13.79
CA GLU A 163 -8.32 9.88 -13.48
C GLU A 163 -9.69 9.44 -14.00
N TRP A 164 -10.73 10.27 -13.77
CA TRP A 164 -12.06 9.97 -14.27
C TRP A 164 -12.11 9.85 -15.79
N GLU A 165 -11.41 10.74 -16.51
CA GLU A 165 -11.30 10.64 -17.97
C GLU A 165 -10.54 9.38 -18.41
N ALA A 166 -9.49 9.00 -17.70
CA ALA A 166 -8.73 7.76 -17.97
C ALA A 166 -9.60 6.51 -17.77
N ILE A 167 -10.37 6.44 -16.69
CA ILE A 167 -11.30 5.33 -16.41
C ILE A 167 -12.35 5.22 -17.54
N LYS A 168 -12.97 6.32 -17.95
CA LYS A 168 -13.96 6.35 -19.02
C LYS A 168 -13.40 5.93 -20.37
N SER A 169 -12.18 6.36 -20.69
CA SER A 169 -11.56 6.09 -21.99
C SER A 169 -10.90 4.71 -22.07
N GLY A 170 -10.61 4.08 -20.94
CA GLY A 170 -9.92 2.80 -20.87
C GLY A 170 -10.78 1.59 -21.31
N GLY A 171 -12.09 1.70 -21.29
CA GLY A 171 -13.04 0.66 -21.75
C GLY A 171 -13.08 -0.62 -20.89
N GLN A 172 -12.32 -0.70 -19.83
CA GLN A 172 -12.27 -1.87 -18.94
C GLN A 172 -13.25 -1.77 -17.76
N ALA A 173 -13.77 -0.58 -17.49
CA ALA A 173 -14.65 -0.27 -16.36
C ALA A 173 -16.03 0.24 -16.77
N ASP A 174 -16.52 -0.07 -17.97
CA ASP A 174 -17.76 0.48 -18.52
C ASP A 174 -18.97 0.28 -17.61
N ALA A 175 -19.11 -0.90 -16.99
CA ALA A 175 -20.19 -1.18 -16.04
C ALA A 175 -20.08 -0.28 -14.78
N ILE A 176 -18.87 -0.07 -14.27
CA ILE A 176 -18.61 0.82 -13.13
C ILE A 176 -18.95 2.26 -13.55
N VAL A 177 -18.42 2.72 -14.68
CA VAL A 177 -18.69 4.06 -15.22
C VAL A 177 -20.18 4.32 -15.33
N ALA A 178 -20.94 3.40 -15.94
CA ALA A 178 -22.38 3.53 -16.09
C ALA A 178 -23.10 3.65 -14.75
N ALA A 179 -22.71 2.86 -13.76
CA ALA A 179 -23.36 2.83 -12.46
C ALA A 179 -23.07 4.08 -11.62
N ILE A 180 -21.80 4.54 -11.56
CA ILE A 180 -21.37 5.58 -10.61
C ILE A 180 -21.39 7.01 -11.17
N THR A 181 -21.54 7.20 -12.49
CA THR A 181 -21.51 8.55 -13.11
C THR A 181 -22.35 9.59 -12.36
N PRO A 182 -23.57 9.28 -11.87
CA PRO A 182 -24.37 10.27 -11.12
C PRO A 182 -23.78 10.66 -9.76
N GLN A 183 -22.84 9.88 -9.23
CA GLN A 183 -22.24 10.09 -7.91
C GLN A 183 -20.85 10.74 -8.00
N VAL A 184 -20.26 10.83 -9.22
CA VAL A 184 -18.88 11.30 -9.40
C VAL A 184 -18.77 12.81 -9.24
N GLU A 185 -17.86 13.23 -8.37
CA GLU A 185 -17.42 14.62 -8.23
C GLU A 185 -15.90 14.66 -8.42
N THR A 186 -15.42 15.36 -9.43
CA THR A 186 -13.99 15.50 -9.68
C THR A 186 -13.38 16.70 -8.96
N PHE A 187 -12.09 16.60 -8.65
CA PHE A 187 -11.32 17.68 -8.03
C PHE A 187 -9.99 17.92 -8.76
N ALA A 188 -9.37 19.07 -8.53
CA ALA A 188 -8.02 19.38 -9.00
C ALA A 188 -6.96 18.79 -8.07
N PRO A 189 -5.77 18.40 -8.56
CA PRO A 189 -4.65 18.00 -7.71
C PRO A 189 -4.36 19.03 -6.61
N GLY A 190 -4.07 18.55 -5.39
CA GLY A 190 -3.82 19.39 -4.22
C GLY A 190 -5.07 19.95 -3.54
N ALA A 191 -6.28 19.53 -3.96
CA ALA A 191 -7.54 19.99 -3.36
C ALA A 191 -7.71 19.53 -1.91
N GLN A 192 -8.32 20.39 -1.08
CA GLN A 192 -8.83 20.01 0.23
C GLN A 192 -10.18 19.31 0.04
N ILE A 193 -10.24 18.03 0.38
CA ILE A 193 -11.43 17.16 0.17
C ILE A 193 -12.38 17.23 1.37
N SER A 194 -11.82 17.25 2.57
CA SER A 194 -12.53 17.44 3.84
C SER A 194 -11.67 18.29 4.77
N PRO A 195 -12.16 18.70 5.94
CA PRO A 195 -11.30 19.41 6.90
C PRO A 195 -10.00 18.68 7.24
N SER A 196 -10.02 17.33 7.19
CA SER A 196 -8.89 16.50 7.58
C SER A 196 -8.15 15.88 6.41
N ILE A 197 -8.67 15.90 5.17
CA ILE A 197 -8.10 15.18 4.03
C ILE A 197 -7.78 16.12 2.88
N LYS A 198 -6.52 16.08 2.43
CA LYS A 198 -6.01 16.79 1.27
C LYS A 198 -5.47 15.79 0.23
N SER A 199 -5.78 16.04 -1.05
CA SER A 199 -5.20 15.26 -2.15
C SER A 199 -3.74 15.65 -2.40
N VAL A 200 -2.89 14.66 -2.69
CA VAL A 200 -1.48 14.84 -3.04
C VAL A 200 -1.23 14.16 -4.38
N GLU A 201 -0.79 14.92 -5.37
CA GLU A 201 -0.49 14.38 -6.69
C GLU A 201 0.77 13.51 -6.64
N VAL A 202 0.69 12.27 -7.17
CA VAL A 202 1.87 11.39 -7.37
C VAL A 202 1.78 10.82 -8.77
N LYS A 203 2.64 11.30 -9.67
CA LYS A 203 2.55 11.06 -11.10
C LYS A 203 3.12 9.72 -11.55
N GLY A 204 2.58 9.20 -12.66
CA GLY A 204 3.20 8.16 -13.48
C GLY A 204 2.55 6.80 -13.38
N HIS A 205 1.94 6.45 -12.24
CA HIS A 205 1.22 5.17 -12.10
C HIS A 205 -0.02 5.15 -12.99
N THR A 206 -0.91 6.12 -12.83
CA THR A 206 -1.99 6.44 -13.76
C THR A 206 -2.03 7.94 -14.04
N PRO A 207 -2.81 8.43 -15.03
CA PRO A 207 -2.85 9.84 -15.40
C PRO A 207 -3.26 10.80 -14.29
N GLY A 208 -4.07 10.34 -13.34
CA GLY A 208 -4.57 11.16 -12.24
C GLY A 208 -4.35 10.55 -10.86
N HIS A 209 -3.41 9.60 -10.72
CA HIS A 209 -3.11 8.92 -9.45
C HIS A 209 -2.89 9.91 -8.31
N THR A 210 -3.56 9.66 -7.19
CA THR A 210 -3.65 10.57 -6.04
C THR A 210 -3.37 9.82 -4.74
N ALA A 211 -2.42 10.32 -3.96
CA ALA A 211 -2.29 10.00 -2.55
C ALA A 211 -3.17 10.94 -1.71
N TYR A 212 -3.55 10.53 -0.50
CA TYR A 212 -4.38 11.33 0.40
C TYR A 212 -3.67 11.55 1.73
N GLU A 213 -3.40 12.82 2.04
CA GLU A 213 -2.87 13.22 3.34
C GLU A 213 -4.02 13.44 4.32
N ILE A 214 -4.01 12.67 5.43
CA ILE A 214 -4.99 12.74 6.51
C ILE A 214 -4.32 13.41 7.70
N THR A 215 -4.89 14.53 8.17
CA THR A 215 -4.30 15.36 9.22
C THR A 215 -5.25 15.55 10.39
N SER A 216 -4.75 15.39 11.61
CA SER A 216 -5.44 15.75 12.85
C SER A 216 -4.47 16.40 13.83
N GLY A 217 -4.63 17.68 14.08
CA GLY A 217 -3.69 18.49 14.85
C GLY A 217 -2.28 18.46 14.24
N LYS A 218 -1.32 17.92 14.96
CA LYS A 218 0.08 17.78 14.48
C LYS A 218 0.41 16.38 13.94
N LYS A 219 -0.57 15.50 13.86
CA LYS A 219 -0.39 14.13 13.39
C LYS A 219 -0.90 14.00 11.96
N THR A 220 -0.09 13.35 11.12
CA THR A 220 -0.41 13.11 9.71
C THR A 220 -0.21 11.65 9.36
N LEU A 221 -1.00 11.18 8.42
CA LEU A 221 -0.84 9.91 7.71
C LEU A 221 -0.99 10.19 6.22
N LEU A 222 -0.14 9.60 5.39
CA LEU A 222 -0.29 9.63 3.94
C LEU A 222 -0.76 8.26 3.44
N ALA A 223 -1.97 8.18 2.87
CA ALA A 223 -2.43 7.02 2.11
C ALA A 223 -1.82 7.12 0.71
N ILE A 224 -0.81 6.29 0.42
CA ILE A 224 0.08 6.47 -0.73
C ILE A 224 -0.47 5.92 -2.04
N GLY A 225 -1.61 5.21 -2.03
CA GLY A 225 -2.09 4.46 -3.21
C GLY A 225 -0.99 3.55 -3.76
N ASP A 226 -0.86 3.50 -5.06
CA ASP A 226 0.09 2.67 -5.79
C ASP A 226 1.41 3.37 -6.13
N SER A 227 1.80 4.35 -5.31
CA SER A 227 3.14 4.93 -5.41
C SER A 227 4.25 3.90 -5.18
N ALA A 228 3.95 2.84 -4.40
CA ALA A 228 4.84 1.70 -4.16
C ALA A 228 3.99 0.45 -3.82
N HIS A 229 4.27 -0.69 -4.47
CA HIS A 229 3.43 -1.89 -4.37
C HIS A 229 3.99 -2.95 -3.42
N SER A 230 5.31 -3.13 -3.36
CA SER A 230 5.96 -4.13 -2.50
C SER A 230 6.75 -3.47 -1.39
N SER A 231 6.44 -3.81 -0.13
CA SER A 231 7.19 -3.38 1.04
C SER A 231 8.66 -3.82 1.05
N ILE A 232 9.02 -4.77 0.19
CA ILE A 232 10.38 -5.29 0.02
C ILE A 232 11.00 -4.72 -1.25
N ILE A 233 10.45 -5.03 -2.42
CA ILE A 233 11.08 -4.74 -3.71
C ILE A 233 11.02 -3.25 -4.03
N SER A 234 9.83 -2.64 -3.95
CA SER A 234 9.65 -1.22 -4.28
C SER A 234 10.39 -0.31 -3.30
N LEU A 235 10.64 -0.76 -2.08
CA LEU A 235 11.42 -0.01 -1.09
C LEU A 235 12.93 -0.24 -1.25
N ALA A 236 13.37 -1.47 -1.43
CA ALA A 236 14.80 -1.77 -1.56
C ALA A 236 15.38 -1.24 -2.88
N ARG A 237 14.57 -1.22 -3.93
CA ARG A 237 14.95 -0.83 -5.31
C ARG A 237 13.89 0.07 -5.94
N PRO A 238 13.71 1.30 -5.44
CA PRO A 238 12.68 2.21 -5.93
C PRO A 238 12.90 2.65 -7.38
N GLU A 239 14.11 2.47 -7.90
CA GLU A 239 14.49 2.77 -9.28
C GLU A 239 14.02 1.74 -10.30
N TRP A 240 13.63 0.53 -9.87
CA TRP A 240 13.21 -0.52 -10.79
C TRP A 240 11.82 -0.26 -11.36
N PHE A 241 11.64 -0.64 -12.61
CA PHE A 241 10.35 -0.52 -13.28
C PHE A 241 9.36 -1.60 -12.82
N ILE A 242 8.12 -1.16 -12.69
CA ILE A 242 6.97 -1.99 -12.31
C ILE A 242 6.00 -2.03 -13.48
N ALA A 243 5.44 -3.21 -13.78
CA ALA A 243 4.57 -3.40 -14.95
C ALA A 243 3.27 -2.59 -14.86
N PHE A 244 2.77 -2.37 -13.65
CA PHE A 244 1.53 -1.65 -13.40
C PHE A 244 1.64 -0.13 -13.65
N ASP A 245 2.85 0.43 -13.71
CA ASP A 245 3.06 1.85 -13.96
C ASP A 245 2.81 2.18 -15.44
N GLY A 246 1.90 3.13 -15.70
CA GLY A 246 1.56 3.60 -17.06
C GLY A 246 2.71 4.37 -17.70
N ASP A 247 3.29 5.34 -16.99
CA ASP A 247 4.54 6.03 -17.37
C ASP A 247 5.65 5.63 -16.39
N LYS A 248 6.36 4.56 -16.74
CA LYS A 248 7.36 3.94 -15.85
C LYS A 248 8.49 4.88 -15.42
N PRO A 249 9.09 5.72 -16.32
CA PRO A 249 10.09 6.71 -15.92
C PRO A 249 9.55 7.73 -14.90
N ILE A 250 8.36 8.29 -15.13
CA ILE A 250 7.76 9.27 -14.22
C ILE A 250 7.37 8.61 -12.90
N ALA A 251 6.73 7.43 -12.93
CA ALA A 251 6.35 6.68 -11.73
C ALA A 251 7.56 6.33 -10.85
N ARG A 252 8.65 5.87 -11.48
CA ARG A 252 9.92 5.61 -10.80
C ARG A 252 10.45 6.85 -10.08
N ASP A 253 10.50 7.98 -10.77
CA ASP A 253 11.06 9.21 -10.22
C ASP A 253 10.17 9.75 -9.09
N SER A 254 8.85 9.75 -9.26
CA SER A 254 7.87 10.08 -8.21
C SER A 254 7.98 9.18 -6.99
N ARG A 255 8.13 7.87 -7.19
CA ARG A 255 8.33 6.88 -6.11
C ARG A 255 9.61 7.16 -5.32
N LYS A 256 10.72 7.42 -5.99
CA LYS A 256 12.00 7.74 -5.35
C LYS A 256 11.93 9.01 -4.51
N GLU A 257 11.32 10.06 -5.05
CA GLU A 257 11.12 11.33 -4.35
C GLU A 257 10.24 11.13 -3.12
N LEU A 258 9.06 10.54 -3.28
CA LEU A 258 8.13 10.27 -2.19
C LEU A 258 8.77 9.44 -1.06
N LEU A 259 9.44 8.33 -1.39
CA LEU A 259 10.07 7.47 -0.39
C LEU A 259 11.21 8.18 0.33
N SER A 260 11.96 9.06 -0.36
CA SER A 260 13.01 9.88 0.25
C SER A 260 12.43 10.88 1.26
N GLU A 261 11.33 11.54 0.92
CA GLU A 261 10.64 12.47 1.82
C GLU A 261 10.04 11.75 3.04
N LEU A 262 9.40 10.61 2.83
CA LEU A 262 8.84 9.77 3.89
C LEU A 262 9.91 9.27 4.84
N ALA A 263 11.07 8.86 4.34
CA ALA A 263 12.18 8.41 5.17
C ALA A 263 12.81 9.55 6.00
N LYS A 264 12.83 10.78 5.47
CA LYS A 264 13.32 11.98 6.17
C LYS A 264 12.35 12.46 7.24
N SER A 265 11.05 12.52 6.90
CA SER A 265 10.02 13.02 7.81
C SER A 265 9.62 12.03 8.89
N GLY A 266 9.75 10.72 8.62
CA GLY A 266 9.19 9.66 9.47
C GLY A 266 7.66 9.67 9.51
N GLN A 267 7.00 10.28 8.50
CA GLN A 267 5.55 10.33 8.40
C GLN A 267 4.96 8.93 8.35
N LEU A 268 3.85 8.73 9.06
CA LEU A 268 3.07 7.50 9.01
C LEU A 268 2.42 7.38 7.62
N ILE A 269 2.45 6.19 7.04
CA ILE A 269 1.75 5.89 5.78
C ILE A 269 0.76 4.75 5.94
N PHE A 270 -0.22 4.74 5.04
CA PHE A 270 -1.00 3.58 4.66
C PHE A 270 -0.66 3.21 3.22
N SER A 271 -0.35 1.93 2.97
CA SER A 271 -0.20 1.38 1.63
C SER A 271 -1.16 0.21 1.44
N PRO A 272 -1.97 0.21 0.38
CA PRO A 272 -2.96 -0.86 0.12
C PRO A 272 -2.31 -2.22 -0.14
N HIS A 273 -1.06 -2.23 -0.62
CA HIS A 273 -0.37 -3.44 -1.07
C HIS A 273 0.74 -3.95 -0.15
N PHE A 274 1.04 -3.21 0.93
CA PHE A 274 1.99 -3.69 1.93
C PHE A 274 1.31 -4.73 2.85
N PRO A 275 2.08 -5.54 3.60
CA PRO A 275 1.49 -6.51 4.51
C PRO A 275 0.42 -5.87 5.41
N TYR A 276 -0.79 -6.46 5.44
CA TYR A 276 -1.90 -5.97 6.26
C TYR A 276 -1.46 -5.73 7.72
N PRO A 277 -1.85 -4.66 8.36
CA PRO A 277 -2.83 -3.63 7.96
C PRO A 277 -2.25 -2.47 7.13
N GLY A 278 -1.07 -2.59 6.55
CA GLY A 278 -0.48 -1.59 5.66
C GLY A 278 -0.05 -0.28 6.33
N ILE A 279 0.00 -0.22 7.67
CA ILE A 279 0.30 0.98 8.45
C ILE A 279 1.73 0.93 9.00
N GLY A 280 2.53 1.94 8.70
CA GLY A 280 3.90 2.02 9.20
C GLY A 280 4.67 3.24 8.67
N THR A 281 5.99 3.15 8.73
CA THR A 281 6.90 4.19 8.26
C THR A 281 7.95 3.61 7.32
N VAL A 282 8.50 4.46 6.48
CA VAL A 282 9.65 4.14 5.63
C VAL A 282 10.92 4.65 6.30
N LYS A 283 11.99 3.84 6.25
CA LYS A 283 13.31 4.22 6.77
C LYS A 283 14.37 4.02 5.70
N ALA A 284 15.34 4.91 5.62
CA ALA A 284 16.50 4.74 4.73
C ALA A 284 17.32 3.51 5.14
N LYS A 285 17.77 2.72 4.14
CA LYS A 285 18.66 1.56 4.33
C LYS A 285 19.55 1.38 3.10
N GLY A 286 20.86 1.67 3.22
CA GLY A 286 21.78 1.66 2.08
C GLY A 286 21.33 2.64 0.99
N ASP A 287 21.26 2.18 -0.24
CA ASP A 287 20.81 2.97 -1.40
C ASP A 287 19.29 2.97 -1.59
N GLY A 288 18.55 2.25 -0.75
CA GLY A 288 17.09 2.14 -0.78
C GLY A 288 16.45 2.41 0.57
N PHE A 289 15.32 1.77 0.78
CA PHE A 289 14.51 1.95 1.98
C PHE A 289 14.05 0.60 2.54
N VAL A 290 13.51 0.63 3.75
CA VAL A 290 12.93 -0.54 4.43
C VAL A 290 11.63 -0.15 5.11
N TRP A 291 10.68 -1.09 5.10
CA TRP A 291 9.41 -0.98 5.81
C TRP A 291 9.58 -1.16 7.31
N ALA A 292 8.96 -0.29 8.09
CA ALA A 292 8.85 -0.41 9.53
C ALA A 292 7.36 -0.38 9.92
N PRO A 293 6.70 -1.56 10.07
CA PRO A 293 5.29 -1.63 10.42
C PRO A 293 5.05 -1.00 11.79
N ALA A 294 4.02 -0.16 11.91
CA ALA A 294 3.58 0.44 13.16
C ALA A 294 2.51 -0.42 13.86
N LEU A 295 1.78 -1.21 13.10
CA LEU A 295 0.74 -2.11 13.59
C LEU A 295 0.98 -3.53 13.07
N LYS A 296 0.51 -4.51 13.85
CA LYS A 296 0.46 -5.92 13.45
C LYS A 296 -0.99 -6.30 13.11
N PRO A 297 -1.18 -7.33 12.28
CA PRO A 297 -2.50 -7.88 11.98
C PRO A 297 -3.38 -8.15 13.19
#